data_8ee63524032d06c9599e39614df59b07
#
_entry.id   8ee63524032d06c9599e39614df59b07
#
_cell.length_a   1.000
_cell.length_b   1.000
_cell.length_c   1.000
_cell.angle_alpha   90.00
_cell.angle_beta   90.00
_cell.angle_gamma   90.00
#
_symmetry.space_group_name_H-M   'P 1'
#
loop_
_entity.id
_entity.type
_entity.pdbx_description
1 polymer ?
#
loop_
_entity_poly.entity_id
_entity_poly.type
_entity_poly.pdbx_seq_one_letter_code
_entity_poly.pdbx_strand_id
1 'polypeptide(L)'
;MSTTFLLNGASTTLDADPAMPLLWAIREVAGLHGTKFGCGMALCGACTVHVDGDAVRSCVMPLGGVAGKQVTTIEGLQSKPAKAVQAAWIELQVPQCGYCQSGQVMSATALLEKNAAPTDADIDGAMSGNICRCATYSRIRAAIHAAAQSIRA
;
A
#
# COMPACT_ATOMS: atom_id res chain seq x y z
N MET A 1 22.85 -13.74 -1.20
CA MET A 1 23.06 -12.71 -2.27
C MET A 1 22.31 -11.45 -1.83
N SER A 2 22.99 -10.31 -1.82
CA SER A 2 22.41 -9.06 -1.31
C SER A 2 21.72 -8.26 -2.41
N THR A 3 20.55 -7.72 -2.09
CA THR A 3 19.81 -6.79 -2.96
C THR A 3 19.77 -5.41 -2.31
N THR A 4 20.21 -4.39 -3.02
CA THR A 4 20.22 -2.99 -2.54
C THR A 4 19.14 -2.19 -3.26
N PHE A 5 18.33 -1.45 -2.50
CA PHE A 5 17.24 -0.58 -2.96
C PHE A 5 16.94 0.52 -1.93
N LEU A 6 16.10 1.49 -2.27
CA LEU A 6 15.63 2.48 -1.31
C LEU A 6 14.38 1.94 -0.61
N LEU A 7 14.44 1.73 0.71
CA LEU A 7 13.29 1.33 1.52
C LEU A 7 12.87 2.50 2.41
N ASN A 8 11.68 3.03 2.19
CA ASN A 8 11.14 4.19 2.91
C ASN A 8 12.10 5.40 2.91
N GLY A 9 12.77 5.63 1.78
CA GLY A 9 13.72 6.72 1.60
C GLY A 9 15.14 6.46 2.09
N ALA A 10 15.39 5.31 2.75
CA ALA A 10 16.74 4.93 3.20
C ALA A 10 17.36 3.87 2.28
N SER A 11 18.63 4.03 1.93
CA SER A 11 19.39 3.00 1.22
C SER A 11 19.51 1.75 2.09
N THR A 12 18.95 0.65 1.64
CA THR A 12 18.85 -0.61 2.40
C THR A 12 19.42 -1.74 1.57
N THR A 13 20.26 -2.57 2.18
CA THR A 13 20.76 -3.80 1.57
C THR A 13 20.27 -4.99 2.39
N LEU A 14 19.51 -5.88 1.75
CA LEU A 14 19.02 -7.11 2.38
C LEU A 14 19.79 -8.31 1.84
N ASP A 15 20.35 -9.11 2.74
CA ASP A 15 21.00 -10.38 2.40
C ASP A 15 19.98 -11.51 2.47
N ALA A 16 19.37 -11.76 1.32
CA ALA A 16 18.36 -12.79 1.15
C ALA A 16 18.36 -13.30 -0.30
N ASP A 17 17.65 -14.39 -0.55
CA ASP A 17 17.46 -14.91 -1.91
C ASP A 17 16.74 -13.88 -2.78
N PRO A 18 17.30 -13.44 -3.93
CA PRO A 18 16.62 -12.53 -4.86
C PRO A 18 15.27 -13.05 -5.38
N ALA A 19 15.02 -14.36 -5.36
CA ALA A 19 13.75 -14.96 -5.72
C ALA A 19 12.71 -14.91 -4.58
N MET A 20 13.14 -14.57 -3.34
CA MET A 20 12.21 -14.41 -2.21
C MET A 20 11.16 -13.35 -2.54
N PRO A 21 9.86 -13.60 -2.27
CA PRO A 21 8.85 -12.56 -2.40
C PRO A 21 9.18 -11.33 -1.54
N LEU A 22 9.06 -10.14 -2.13
CA LEU A 22 9.35 -8.85 -1.48
C LEU A 22 8.61 -8.71 -0.15
N LEU A 23 7.39 -9.25 -0.05
CA LEU A 23 6.61 -9.27 1.19
C LEU A 23 7.40 -9.86 2.37
N TRP A 24 8.05 -11.00 2.17
CA TRP A 24 8.80 -11.67 3.23
C TRP A 24 10.13 -10.97 3.51
N ALA A 25 10.78 -10.43 2.48
CA ALA A 25 11.96 -9.59 2.66
C ALA A 25 11.66 -8.35 3.53
N ILE A 26 10.53 -7.68 3.30
CA ILE A 26 10.06 -6.53 4.10
C ILE A 26 9.74 -6.97 5.53
N ARG A 27 8.99 -8.06 5.72
CA ARG A 27 8.50 -8.45 7.03
C ARG A 27 9.56 -9.13 7.90
N GLU A 28 10.25 -10.12 7.33
CA GLU A 28 11.11 -11.03 8.12
C GLU A 28 12.57 -10.58 8.13
N VAL A 29 13.04 -9.91 7.07
CA VAL A 29 14.43 -9.46 6.98
C VAL A 29 14.57 -7.99 7.39
N ALA A 30 13.69 -7.11 6.90
CA ALA A 30 13.72 -5.70 7.28
C ALA A 30 12.90 -5.40 8.55
N GLY A 31 12.10 -6.33 9.07
CA GLY A 31 11.34 -6.18 10.32
C GLY A 31 10.16 -5.21 10.24
N LEU A 32 9.64 -4.91 9.03
CA LEU A 32 8.50 -4.01 8.83
C LEU A 32 7.21 -4.81 8.69
N HIS A 33 6.41 -4.87 9.74
CA HIS A 33 5.25 -5.76 9.84
C HIS A 33 3.91 -5.13 9.44
N GLY A 34 3.86 -3.87 9.04
CA GLY A 34 2.64 -3.17 8.59
C GLY A 34 2.06 -3.75 7.31
N THR A 35 2.90 -4.16 6.36
CA THR A 35 2.49 -4.89 5.15
C THR A 35 2.04 -6.31 5.52
N LYS A 36 0.85 -6.75 5.05
CA LYS A 36 0.24 -8.00 5.51
C LYS A 36 0.21 -9.09 4.43
N PHE A 37 0.39 -10.36 4.85
CA PHE A 37 0.13 -11.51 4.00
C PHE A 37 -1.38 -11.85 4.01
N GLY A 38 -1.92 -12.20 2.84
CA GLY A 38 -3.30 -12.69 2.71
C GLY A 38 -3.37 -13.89 1.77
N CYS A 39 -3.53 -13.66 0.46
CA CYS A 39 -3.73 -14.75 -0.51
C CYS A 39 -2.43 -15.37 -1.07
N GLY A 40 -1.32 -14.65 -1.10
CA GLY A 40 -0.06 -15.09 -1.71
C GLY A 40 -0.05 -15.12 -3.25
N MET A 41 -1.13 -14.65 -3.91
CA MET A 41 -1.33 -14.74 -5.36
C MET A 41 -1.85 -13.42 -5.99
N ALA A 42 -1.51 -12.29 -5.40
CA ALA A 42 -1.82 -10.93 -5.86
C ALA A 42 -3.31 -10.55 -5.92
N LEU A 43 -4.24 -11.31 -5.35
CA LEU A 43 -5.69 -11.09 -5.48
C LEU A 43 -6.28 -10.20 -4.38
N CYS A 44 -5.79 -10.27 -3.13
CA CYS A 44 -6.46 -9.66 -1.98
C CYS A 44 -6.02 -8.25 -1.62
N GLY A 45 -4.86 -7.79 -2.10
CA GLY A 45 -4.34 -6.44 -1.86
C GLY A 45 -3.75 -6.17 -0.48
N ALA A 46 -3.79 -7.09 0.49
CA ALA A 46 -3.26 -6.87 1.84
C ALA A 46 -1.75 -6.58 1.85
N CYS A 47 -1.02 -7.08 0.86
CA CYS A 47 0.43 -6.92 0.71
C CYS A 47 0.85 -5.74 -0.18
N THR A 48 -0.03 -4.80 -0.47
CA THR A 48 0.29 -3.67 -1.35
C THR A 48 1.38 -2.79 -0.75
N VAL A 49 2.40 -2.51 -1.56
CA VAL A 49 3.44 -1.51 -1.33
C VAL A 49 3.55 -0.62 -2.56
N HIS A 50 4.26 0.50 -2.48
CA HIS A 50 4.62 1.27 -3.69
C HIS A 50 6.03 0.89 -4.15
N VAL A 51 6.20 0.69 -5.45
CA VAL A 51 7.50 0.56 -6.11
C VAL A 51 7.57 1.65 -7.18
N ASP A 52 8.51 2.57 -7.01
CA ASP A 52 8.65 3.77 -7.87
C ASP A 52 7.32 4.57 -8.01
N GLY A 53 6.50 4.60 -6.93
CA GLY A 53 5.20 5.28 -6.89
C GLY A 53 4.01 4.42 -7.34
N ASP A 54 4.22 3.26 -7.92
CA ASP A 54 3.13 2.38 -8.36
C ASP A 54 2.74 1.37 -7.28
N ALA A 55 1.43 1.16 -7.10
CA ALA A 55 0.89 0.16 -6.19
C ALA A 55 1.15 -1.27 -6.71
N VAL A 56 1.93 -2.04 -5.98
CA VAL A 56 2.38 -3.39 -6.36
C VAL A 56 2.02 -4.41 -5.28
N ARG A 57 1.71 -5.63 -5.70
CA ARG A 57 1.46 -6.76 -4.79
C ARG A 57 2.78 -7.45 -4.43
N SER A 58 3.32 -7.15 -3.26
CA SER A 58 4.64 -7.64 -2.82
C SER A 58 4.73 -9.15 -2.62
N CYS A 59 3.61 -9.86 -2.48
CA CYS A 59 3.60 -11.32 -2.31
C CYS A 59 4.02 -12.10 -3.56
N VAL A 60 3.99 -11.48 -4.74
CA VAL A 60 4.41 -12.12 -6.01
C VAL A 60 5.58 -11.39 -6.68
N MET A 61 5.97 -10.23 -6.16
CA MET A 61 7.14 -9.49 -6.63
C MET A 61 8.40 -10.08 -6.02
N PRO A 62 9.39 -10.54 -6.81
CA PRO A 62 10.66 -11.02 -6.26
C PRO A 62 11.50 -9.86 -5.72
N LEU A 63 12.26 -10.11 -4.64
CA LEU A 63 13.19 -9.13 -4.05
C LEU A 63 14.17 -8.58 -5.09
N GLY A 64 14.73 -9.43 -5.96
CA GLY A 64 15.64 -8.99 -7.03
C GLY A 64 15.00 -8.02 -8.02
N GLY A 65 13.68 -8.05 -8.17
CA GLY A 65 12.93 -7.16 -9.07
C GLY A 65 12.86 -5.69 -8.60
N VAL A 66 13.25 -5.41 -7.35
CA VAL A 66 13.28 -4.05 -6.79
C VAL A 66 14.70 -3.50 -6.61
N ALA A 67 15.72 -4.20 -7.11
CA ALA A 67 17.11 -3.70 -7.07
C ALA A 67 17.21 -2.30 -7.69
N GLY A 68 17.80 -1.36 -6.95
CA GLY A 68 17.94 0.04 -7.37
C GLY A 68 16.67 0.88 -7.39
N LYS A 69 15.50 0.30 -7.06
CA LYS A 69 14.21 1.00 -7.05
C LYS A 69 13.89 1.60 -5.68
N GLN A 70 12.86 2.44 -5.66
CA GLN A 70 12.28 2.98 -4.43
C GLN A 70 11.06 2.14 -4.02
N VAL A 71 11.15 1.55 -2.84
CA VAL A 71 10.05 0.81 -2.21
C VAL A 71 9.52 1.62 -1.03
N THR A 72 8.22 1.90 -1.01
CA THR A 72 7.56 2.55 0.12
C THR A 72 6.53 1.60 0.71
N THR A 73 6.63 1.33 2.00
CA THR A 73 5.66 0.57 2.78
C THR A 73 4.73 1.50 3.54
N ILE A 74 3.72 0.95 4.22
CA ILE A 74 2.78 1.76 5.03
C ILE A 74 3.50 2.56 6.12
N GLU A 75 4.62 2.07 6.64
CA GLU A 75 5.43 2.75 7.65
C GLU A 75 6.14 4.00 7.13
N GLY A 76 6.48 4.03 5.83
CA GLY A 76 7.16 5.14 5.18
C GLY A 76 6.25 6.07 4.37
N LEU A 77 4.95 5.86 4.42
CA LEU A 77 3.99 6.59 3.58
C LEU A 77 3.72 7.99 4.15
N GLN A 78 4.30 9.05 3.53
CA GLN A 78 4.35 10.42 4.07
C GLN A 78 3.88 11.52 3.10
N SER A 79 3.48 11.20 1.87
CA SER A 79 3.04 12.19 0.88
C SER A 79 1.80 12.99 1.33
N LYS A 80 1.51 14.14 0.71
CA LYS A 80 0.29 14.92 1.01
C LYS A 80 -0.97 14.06 0.83
N PRO A 81 -1.14 13.30 -0.27
CA PRO A 81 -2.26 12.38 -0.40
C PRO A 81 -2.29 11.29 0.69
N ALA A 82 -1.14 10.73 1.06
CA ALA A 82 -1.07 9.72 2.12
C ALA A 82 -1.60 10.23 3.46
N LYS A 83 -1.18 11.42 3.85
CA LYS A 83 -1.65 12.06 5.10
C LYS A 83 -3.15 12.34 5.07
N ALA A 84 -3.67 12.81 3.93
CA ALA A 84 -5.11 13.04 3.75
C ALA A 84 -5.91 11.73 3.83
N VAL A 85 -5.43 10.65 3.21
CA VAL A 85 -6.05 9.32 3.29
C VAL A 85 -6.06 8.83 4.73
N GLN A 86 -4.91 8.86 5.43
CA GLN A 86 -4.82 8.41 6.82
C GLN A 86 -5.74 9.21 7.75
N ALA A 87 -5.81 10.53 7.59
CA ALA A 87 -6.70 11.40 8.37
C ALA A 87 -8.18 11.02 8.13
N ALA A 88 -8.60 10.87 6.87
CA ALA A 88 -9.96 10.48 6.53
C ALA A 88 -10.32 9.07 7.05
N TRP A 89 -9.35 8.14 7.04
CA TRP A 89 -9.53 6.79 7.62
C TRP A 89 -9.82 6.83 9.12
N ILE A 90 -9.14 7.70 9.85
CA ILE A 90 -9.34 7.90 11.29
C ILE A 90 -10.68 8.59 11.54
N GLU A 91 -10.96 9.70 10.86
CA GLU A 91 -12.16 10.49 11.03
C GLU A 91 -13.44 9.68 10.79
N LEU A 92 -13.47 8.91 9.69
CA LEU A 92 -14.63 8.08 9.33
C LEU A 92 -14.62 6.69 9.98
N GLN A 93 -13.65 6.41 10.84
CA GLN A 93 -13.53 5.13 11.56
C GLN A 93 -13.66 3.92 10.61
N VAL A 94 -12.90 3.95 9.51
CA VAL A 94 -13.00 2.96 8.42
C VAL A 94 -12.73 1.53 8.89
N PRO A 95 -11.67 1.24 9.69
CA PRO A 95 -11.31 -0.12 10.06
C PRO A 95 -12.34 -0.81 10.97
N GLN A 96 -12.45 -2.16 10.81
CA GLN A 96 -12.96 -3.04 11.84
C GLN A 96 -11.81 -3.88 12.39
N CYS A 97 -11.52 -5.07 11.84
CA CYS A 97 -10.39 -5.87 12.30
C CYS A 97 -9.01 -5.24 12.01
N GLY A 98 -8.92 -4.35 11.04
CA GLY A 98 -7.71 -3.62 10.68
C GLY A 98 -6.75 -4.37 9.74
N TYR A 99 -6.92 -5.67 9.52
CA TYR A 99 -5.93 -6.50 8.83
C TYR A 99 -5.65 -6.07 7.38
N CYS A 100 -6.67 -5.70 6.60
CA CYS A 100 -6.53 -5.27 5.21
C CYS A 100 -6.16 -3.78 5.06
N GLN A 101 -6.16 -3.00 6.13
CA GLN A 101 -6.19 -1.54 6.03
C GLN A 101 -4.88 -0.95 5.52
N SER A 102 -3.72 -1.53 5.85
CA SER A 102 -2.45 -1.09 5.27
C SER A 102 -2.49 -1.15 3.73
N GLY A 103 -2.93 -2.27 3.17
CA GLY A 103 -3.08 -2.41 1.72
C GLY A 103 -4.14 -1.48 1.13
N GLN A 104 -5.27 -1.26 1.83
CA GLN A 104 -6.31 -0.32 1.41
C GLN A 104 -5.77 1.11 1.32
N VAL A 105 -5.07 1.57 2.36
CA VAL A 105 -4.46 2.91 2.41
C VAL A 105 -3.40 3.08 1.33
N MET A 106 -2.53 2.07 1.11
CA MET A 106 -1.53 2.11 0.05
C MET A 106 -2.16 2.27 -1.34
N SER A 107 -3.21 1.48 -1.65
CA SER A 107 -3.90 1.55 -2.94
C SER A 107 -4.65 2.87 -3.12
N ALA A 108 -5.34 3.35 -2.08
CA ALA A 108 -6.06 4.62 -2.10
C ALA A 108 -5.10 5.81 -2.30
N THR A 109 -3.93 5.78 -1.64
CA THR A 109 -2.90 6.82 -1.82
C THR A 109 -2.39 6.85 -3.25
N ALA A 110 -2.05 5.68 -3.82
CA ALA A 110 -1.58 5.60 -5.21
C ALA A 110 -2.62 6.13 -6.23
N LEU A 111 -3.92 5.90 -5.97
CA LEU A 111 -5.00 6.49 -6.75
C LEU A 111 -4.97 8.02 -6.66
N LEU A 112 -4.94 8.58 -5.43
CA LEU A 112 -5.03 10.03 -5.22
C LEU A 112 -3.76 10.78 -5.65
N GLU A 113 -2.61 10.14 -5.73
CA GLU A 113 -1.39 10.70 -6.31
C GLU A 113 -1.52 10.89 -7.83
N LYS A 114 -2.29 10.04 -8.50
CA LYS A 114 -2.53 10.09 -9.95
C LYS A 114 -3.79 10.86 -10.33
N ASN A 115 -4.82 10.83 -9.48
CA ASN A 115 -6.11 11.47 -9.71
C ASN A 115 -6.64 12.08 -8.41
N ALA A 116 -6.48 13.38 -8.26
CA ALA A 116 -6.92 14.13 -7.06
C ALA A 116 -8.45 14.33 -6.99
N ALA A 117 -9.21 13.96 -8.03
CA ALA A 117 -10.67 14.11 -8.10
C ALA A 117 -11.33 12.84 -8.65
N PRO A 118 -11.15 11.66 -8.00
CA PRO A 118 -11.65 10.41 -8.53
C PRO A 118 -13.17 10.35 -8.50
N THR A 119 -13.75 9.77 -9.54
CA THR A 119 -15.16 9.34 -9.57
C THR A 119 -15.32 8.02 -8.81
N ASP A 120 -16.57 7.61 -8.54
CA ASP A 120 -16.84 6.28 -7.96
C ASP A 120 -16.28 5.16 -8.83
N ALA A 121 -16.37 5.29 -10.16
CA ALA A 121 -15.82 4.30 -11.09
C ALA A 121 -14.27 4.21 -10.99
N ASP A 122 -13.59 5.34 -10.84
CA ASP A 122 -12.13 5.36 -10.64
C ASP A 122 -11.75 4.67 -9.33
N ILE A 123 -12.51 4.94 -8.26
CA ILE A 123 -12.29 4.30 -6.95
C ILE A 123 -12.55 2.81 -7.04
N ASP A 124 -13.66 2.38 -7.65
CA ASP A 124 -14.00 0.97 -7.80
C ASP A 124 -12.93 0.24 -8.63
N GLY A 125 -12.45 0.84 -9.71
CA GLY A 125 -11.36 0.30 -10.51
C GLY A 125 -10.06 0.13 -9.72
N ALA A 126 -9.63 1.18 -9.02
CA ALA A 126 -8.38 1.17 -8.25
C ALA A 126 -8.42 0.22 -7.04
N MET A 127 -9.59 0.10 -6.39
CA MET A 127 -9.76 -0.65 -5.15
C MET A 127 -10.28 -2.08 -5.35
N SER A 128 -10.66 -2.49 -6.57
CA SER A 128 -11.24 -3.81 -6.88
C SER A 128 -10.39 -5.00 -6.43
N GLY A 129 -9.06 -4.85 -6.43
CA GLY A 129 -8.09 -5.84 -5.94
C GLY A 129 -7.79 -5.76 -4.44
N ASN A 130 -8.57 -5.04 -3.64
CA ASN A 130 -8.38 -4.88 -2.20
C ASN A 130 -9.57 -5.44 -1.44
N ILE A 131 -9.44 -6.67 -0.90
CA ILE A 131 -10.54 -7.39 -0.23
C ILE A 131 -10.60 -7.00 1.25
N CYS A 132 -11.82 -6.70 1.73
CA CYS A 132 -12.13 -6.50 3.14
C CYS A 132 -13.19 -7.49 3.61
N ARG A 133 -12.82 -8.46 4.46
CA ARG A 133 -13.77 -9.45 4.98
C ARG A 133 -14.79 -8.85 5.94
N CYS A 134 -14.47 -7.73 6.56
CA CYS A 134 -15.40 -6.96 7.43
C CYS A 134 -16.38 -6.09 6.62
N ALA A 135 -16.29 -6.09 5.29
CA ALA A 135 -17.18 -5.36 4.37
C ALA A 135 -17.22 -3.84 4.59
N THR A 136 -16.08 -3.22 4.93
CA THR A 136 -16.02 -1.76 5.18
C THR A 136 -15.95 -0.92 3.89
N TYR A 137 -16.33 -1.47 2.74
CA TYR A 137 -16.16 -0.85 1.41
C TYR A 137 -16.85 0.52 1.28
N SER A 138 -18.04 0.70 1.84
CA SER A 138 -18.75 1.99 1.83
C SER A 138 -17.98 3.09 2.57
N ARG A 139 -17.36 2.75 3.73
CA ARG A 139 -16.52 3.67 4.48
C ARG A 139 -15.22 3.97 3.76
N ILE A 140 -14.59 2.96 3.14
CA ILE A 140 -13.38 3.12 2.32
C ILE A 140 -13.64 4.12 1.18
N ARG A 141 -14.73 3.95 0.42
CA ARG A 141 -15.11 4.88 -0.66
C ARG A 141 -15.32 6.29 -0.13
N ALA A 142 -16.11 6.44 0.94
CA ALA A 142 -16.36 7.75 1.55
C ALA A 142 -15.06 8.41 2.03
N ALA A 143 -14.14 7.67 2.61
CA ALA A 143 -12.85 8.18 3.07
C ALA A 143 -11.95 8.61 1.90
N ILE A 144 -11.96 7.91 0.77
CA ILE A 144 -11.21 8.33 -0.42
C ILE A 144 -11.76 9.66 -0.95
N HIS A 145 -13.09 9.84 -1.02
CA HIS A 145 -13.68 11.11 -1.42
C HIS A 145 -13.35 12.24 -0.45
N ALA A 146 -13.42 12.00 0.87
CA ALA A 146 -13.06 13.00 1.88
C ALA A 146 -11.59 13.41 1.77
N ALA A 147 -10.67 12.44 1.61
CA ALA A 147 -9.26 12.70 1.37
C ALA A 147 -9.04 13.51 0.09
N ALA A 148 -9.71 13.16 -1.01
CA ALA A 148 -9.64 13.89 -2.27
C ALA A 148 -10.10 15.34 -2.14
N GLN A 149 -11.15 15.62 -1.37
CA GLN A 149 -11.60 16.98 -1.07
C GLN A 149 -10.55 17.77 -0.28
N SER A 150 -9.97 17.14 0.77
CA SER A 150 -8.93 17.76 1.60
C SER A 150 -7.65 18.08 0.84
N ILE A 151 -7.28 17.29 -0.16
CA ILE A 151 -6.09 17.55 -0.99
C ILE A 151 -6.27 18.79 -1.86
N ARG A 152 -7.50 19.05 -2.31
CA ARG A 152 -7.85 20.16 -3.22
C ARG A 152 -8.18 21.47 -2.50
N ALA A 153 -8.49 21.39 -1.20
CA ALA A 153 -8.69 22.57 -0.35
C ALA A 153 -7.36 23.22 0.02
#